data_2ea1e3e63320b25dc247f84537d40d98
#
_entry.id   2ea1e3e63320b25dc247f84537d40d98
#
_cell.length_a   1.000
_cell.length_b   1.000
_cell.length_c   1.000
_cell.angle_alpha   90.00
_cell.angle_beta   90.00
_cell.angle_gamma   90.00
#
_symmetry.space_group_name_H-M   'P 1'
#
loop_
_entity.id
_entity.type
_entity.pdbx_description
1 polymer ?
#
loop_
_entity_poly.entity_id
_entity_poly.type
_entity_poly.pdbx_seq_one_letter_code
_entity_poly.pdbx_strand_id
1 'polypeptide(L)'
;VERSRGLGDVYKRQMHVLVVDLDPQGNASTALGAEHRSGTPSSYELLLGECTLEECIQKSTAGEGVFVVPATIDLAGSEIELVSMVAREKRLKDALDDSYLDELGIDFVFIDCPPSLGLLTINAMVAADEILLPIQCEYYALEGVGQLLNNINLIQMHLNKNLHLSTILLTMFDGRTKLADQVANEVRNHFGDIVLETIIPRSVKVSEAPGFGQTVIQFDPGSTGAKTYLEAAREIILRSTKKDQGSQASEAN
;
A
#
# COMPACT_ATOMS: atom_id res chain seq x y z
N VAL A 1 12.71 20.58 -16.75
CA VAL A 1 13.40 21.23 -15.61
C VAL A 1 13.71 20.15 -14.57
N GLU A 2 14.95 19.66 -14.60
CA GLU A 2 15.47 18.78 -13.53
C GLU A 2 15.40 19.50 -12.19
N ARG A 3 14.62 18.98 -11.28
CA ARG A 3 14.70 19.36 -9.87
C ARG A 3 15.53 18.31 -9.14
N SER A 4 16.83 18.57 -8.97
CA SER A 4 17.64 17.85 -7.99
C SER A 4 17.09 18.20 -6.60
N ARG A 5 16.32 17.31 -6.02
CA ARG A 5 15.80 17.44 -4.66
C ARG A 5 16.88 16.98 -3.69
N GLY A 6 17.58 17.91 -3.05
CA GLY A 6 18.56 17.58 -2.01
C GLY A 6 17.87 16.93 -0.79
N LEU A 7 18.61 16.04 -0.09
CA LEU A 7 18.15 15.36 1.13
C LEU A 7 17.49 16.31 2.18
N GLY A 8 17.87 17.59 2.20
CA GLY A 8 17.26 18.59 3.09
C GLY A 8 15.83 18.97 2.76
N ASP A 9 15.39 18.82 1.50
CA ASP A 9 14.03 19.15 1.07
C ASP A 9 13.04 18.02 1.35
N VAL A 10 13.48 16.75 1.32
CA VAL A 10 12.65 15.58 1.63
C VAL A 10 12.13 15.63 3.08
N TYR A 11 12.94 16.16 4.03
CA TYR A 11 12.52 16.30 5.43
C TYR A 11 11.57 17.48 5.70
N LYS A 12 11.44 18.41 4.75
CA LYS A 12 10.62 19.63 4.90
C LYS A 12 9.34 19.58 4.08
N ARG A 13 9.26 18.72 3.07
CA ARG A 13 8.09 18.61 2.21
C ARG A 13 7.11 17.61 2.82
N GLN A 14 5.90 18.06 3.00
CA GLN A 14 4.77 17.17 3.27
C GLN A 14 4.53 16.32 2.02
N MET A 15 4.62 14.99 2.15
CA MET A 15 4.35 14.06 1.05
C MET A 15 2.85 13.97 0.82
N HIS A 16 2.45 13.97 -0.44
CA HIS A 16 1.07 13.69 -0.82
C HIS A 16 0.91 12.21 -1.15
N VAL A 17 -0.08 11.59 -0.54
CA VAL A 17 -0.31 10.15 -0.63
C VAL A 17 -1.74 9.88 -1.02
N LEU A 18 -1.95 9.04 -2.03
CA LEU A 18 -3.24 8.47 -2.36
C LEU A 18 -3.29 7.02 -1.85
N VAL A 19 -4.36 6.68 -1.13
CA VAL A 19 -4.68 5.29 -0.78
C VAL A 19 -5.88 4.85 -1.60
N VAL A 20 -5.73 3.77 -2.38
CA VAL A 20 -6.84 3.13 -3.10
C VAL A 20 -7.21 1.87 -2.32
N ASP A 21 -8.39 1.87 -1.73
CA ASP A 21 -8.90 0.71 -0.98
C ASP A 21 -9.59 -0.25 -1.94
N LEU A 22 -9.06 -1.46 -2.09
CA LEU A 22 -9.61 -2.54 -2.90
C LEU A 22 -10.15 -3.70 -2.05
N ASP A 23 -10.21 -3.54 -0.72
CA ASP A 23 -10.85 -4.53 0.14
C ASP A 23 -12.33 -4.16 0.34
N PRO A 24 -13.31 -5.02 -0.06
CA PRO A 24 -14.73 -4.78 0.18
C PRO A 24 -15.10 -4.56 1.66
N GLN A 25 -14.22 -4.94 2.60
CA GLN A 25 -14.42 -4.65 4.02
C GLN A 25 -14.24 -3.16 4.36
N GLY A 26 -13.56 -2.37 3.52
CA GLY A 26 -13.40 -0.93 3.68
C GLY A 26 -12.63 -0.52 4.95
N ASN A 27 -11.70 -1.34 5.39
CA ASN A 27 -10.93 -1.06 6.62
C ASN A 27 -10.02 0.15 6.46
N ALA A 28 -9.35 0.29 5.32
CA ALA A 28 -8.53 1.46 5.02
C ALA A 28 -9.41 2.71 4.88
N SER A 29 -10.56 2.61 4.20
CA SER A 29 -11.54 3.70 4.06
C SER A 29 -12.02 4.21 5.43
N THR A 30 -12.37 3.29 6.34
CA THR A 30 -12.78 3.62 7.70
C THR A 30 -11.67 4.33 8.47
N ALA A 31 -10.44 3.78 8.45
CA ALA A 31 -9.31 4.32 9.20
C ALA A 31 -8.87 5.71 8.68
N LEU A 32 -9.10 5.99 7.40
CA LEU A 32 -8.80 7.28 6.76
C LEU A 32 -9.95 8.27 6.80
N GLY A 33 -11.08 7.90 7.41
CA GLY A 33 -12.25 8.75 7.60
C GLY A 33 -12.98 9.09 6.31
N ALA A 34 -12.93 8.21 5.31
CA ALA A 34 -13.64 8.38 4.06
C ALA A 34 -15.13 8.02 4.19
N GLU A 35 -15.97 8.69 3.41
CA GLU A 35 -17.36 8.24 3.20
C GLU A 35 -17.36 7.04 2.25
N HIS A 36 -17.92 5.91 2.70
CA HIS A 36 -17.88 4.65 1.95
C HIS A 36 -19.17 3.82 2.07
N ARG A 37 -20.32 4.51 2.14
CA ARG A 37 -21.63 3.85 2.08
C ARG A 37 -21.93 3.41 0.65
N SER A 38 -22.80 2.41 0.50
CA SER A 38 -23.30 1.99 -0.82
C SER A 38 -23.83 3.19 -1.60
N GLY A 39 -23.45 3.31 -2.87
CA GLY A 39 -23.76 4.43 -3.75
C GLY A 39 -22.83 5.64 -3.63
N THR A 40 -21.80 5.59 -2.78
CA THR A 40 -20.71 6.58 -2.80
C THR A 40 -19.74 6.22 -3.94
N PRO A 41 -19.33 7.18 -4.80
CA PRO A 41 -18.27 6.92 -5.79
C PRO A 41 -17.03 6.32 -5.13
N SER A 42 -16.58 5.17 -5.64
CA SER A 42 -15.62 4.32 -4.95
C SER A 42 -14.72 3.55 -5.92
N SER A 43 -13.83 2.73 -5.40
CA SER A 43 -13.03 1.80 -6.19
C SER A 43 -13.88 0.81 -7.01
N TYR A 44 -15.13 0.56 -6.63
CA TYR A 44 -16.05 -0.26 -7.40
C TYR A 44 -16.39 0.40 -8.74
N GLU A 45 -16.96 1.60 -8.73
CA GLU A 45 -17.33 2.34 -9.94
C GLU A 45 -16.07 2.70 -10.77
N LEU A 46 -14.96 2.98 -10.11
CA LEU A 46 -13.70 3.26 -10.78
C LEU A 46 -13.21 2.05 -11.60
N LEU A 47 -13.26 0.83 -11.04
CA LEU A 47 -12.88 -0.40 -11.75
C LEU A 47 -13.81 -0.72 -12.91
N LEU A 48 -15.12 -0.45 -12.77
CA LEU A 48 -16.09 -0.66 -13.84
C LEU A 48 -16.01 0.43 -14.93
N GLY A 49 -15.36 1.57 -14.65
CA GLY A 49 -15.26 2.71 -15.54
C GLY A 49 -16.55 3.53 -15.56
N GLU A 50 -17.29 3.50 -14.49
CA GLU A 50 -18.54 4.25 -14.28
C GLU A 50 -18.29 5.62 -13.63
N CYS A 51 -17.11 5.84 -13.04
CA CYS A 51 -16.62 7.13 -12.59
C CYS A 51 -15.13 7.33 -12.95
N THR A 52 -14.70 8.59 -12.94
CA THR A 52 -13.30 8.99 -13.07
C THR A 52 -12.61 8.96 -11.70
N LEU A 53 -11.26 9.00 -11.70
CA LEU A 53 -10.48 9.12 -10.47
C LEU A 53 -10.84 10.38 -9.68
N GLU A 54 -11.07 11.51 -10.38
CA GLU A 54 -11.47 12.79 -9.79
C GLU A 54 -12.80 12.70 -9.03
N GLU A 55 -13.78 11.96 -9.57
CA GLU A 55 -15.09 11.77 -8.95
C GLU A 55 -15.05 10.83 -7.74
N CYS A 56 -14.09 9.89 -7.70
CA CYS A 56 -14.00 8.88 -6.65
C CYS A 56 -13.06 9.30 -5.50
N ILE A 57 -12.13 10.23 -5.74
CA ILE A 57 -11.11 10.60 -4.76
C ILE A 57 -11.70 11.51 -3.67
N GLN A 58 -11.34 11.25 -2.42
CA GLN A 58 -11.72 12.03 -1.27
C GLN A 58 -10.49 12.50 -0.50
N LYS A 59 -10.59 13.65 0.18
CA LYS A 59 -9.57 14.07 1.16
C LYS A 59 -9.75 13.29 2.44
N SER A 60 -8.67 12.70 2.93
CA SER A 60 -8.68 11.97 4.20
C SER A 60 -8.73 12.91 5.40
N THR A 61 -9.35 12.46 6.48
CA THR A 61 -9.26 13.12 7.79
C THR A 61 -7.94 12.81 8.51
N ALA A 62 -7.12 11.89 7.98
CA ALA A 62 -5.85 11.47 8.60
C ALA A 62 -4.76 12.55 8.54
N GLY A 63 -4.84 13.51 7.63
CA GLY A 63 -3.88 14.62 7.54
C GLY A 63 -3.96 15.36 6.21
N GLU A 64 -3.34 16.52 6.15
CA GLU A 64 -3.17 17.25 4.89
C GLU A 64 -2.30 16.43 3.92
N GLY A 65 -2.64 16.45 2.63
CA GLY A 65 -1.91 15.70 1.60
C GLY A 65 -2.22 14.19 1.59
N VAL A 66 -3.18 13.70 2.38
CA VAL A 66 -3.64 12.32 2.31
C VAL A 66 -4.99 12.27 1.60
N PHE A 67 -5.07 11.46 0.56
CA PHE A 67 -6.24 11.23 -0.25
C PHE A 67 -6.63 9.77 -0.23
N VAL A 68 -7.89 9.46 -0.50
CA VAL A 68 -8.39 8.08 -0.51
C VAL A 68 -9.43 7.89 -1.60
N VAL A 69 -9.33 6.81 -2.35
CA VAL A 69 -10.42 6.23 -3.13
C VAL A 69 -11.01 5.13 -2.26
N PRO A 70 -12.22 5.29 -1.72
CA PRO A 70 -12.79 4.37 -0.76
C PRO A 70 -13.26 3.06 -1.42
N ALA A 71 -13.34 1.98 -0.64
CA ALA A 71 -14.07 0.78 -0.98
C ALA A 71 -15.46 0.79 -0.33
N THR A 72 -16.48 0.43 -1.10
CA THR A 72 -17.82 0.17 -0.58
C THR A 72 -18.09 -1.33 -0.55
N ILE A 73 -19.16 -1.74 0.11
CA ILE A 73 -19.59 -3.15 0.11
C ILE A 73 -19.93 -3.66 -1.30
N ASP A 74 -20.28 -2.76 -2.21
CA ASP A 74 -20.63 -3.07 -3.60
C ASP A 74 -19.42 -3.65 -4.35
N LEU A 75 -18.20 -3.33 -3.93
CA LEU A 75 -16.95 -3.89 -4.46
C LEU A 75 -16.90 -5.43 -4.36
N ALA A 76 -17.61 -6.05 -3.42
CA ALA A 76 -17.70 -7.51 -3.32
C ALA A 76 -18.32 -8.16 -4.58
N GLY A 77 -19.18 -7.43 -5.30
CA GLY A 77 -19.79 -7.87 -6.55
C GLY A 77 -18.91 -7.70 -7.78
N SER A 78 -17.92 -6.81 -7.71
CA SER A 78 -17.12 -6.40 -8.85
C SER A 78 -16.35 -7.54 -9.53
N GLU A 79 -15.87 -8.54 -8.78
CA GLU A 79 -15.14 -9.66 -9.36
C GLU A 79 -15.98 -10.45 -10.37
N ILE A 80 -17.32 -10.56 -10.14
CA ILE A 80 -18.24 -11.24 -11.07
C ILE A 80 -18.40 -10.40 -12.35
N GLU A 81 -18.56 -9.11 -12.21
CA GLU A 81 -18.76 -8.18 -13.31
C GLU A 81 -17.49 -8.03 -14.16
N LEU A 82 -16.33 -7.91 -13.51
CA LEU A 82 -15.03 -7.84 -14.16
C LEU A 82 -14.74 -9.07 -15.04
N VAL A 83 -15.23 -10.27 -14.69
CA VAL A 83 -14.99 -11.49 -15.48
C VAL A 83 -15.41 -11.32 -16.94
N SER A 84 -16.49 -10.59 -17.20
CA SER A 84 -17.03 -10.37 -18.55
C SER A 84 -16.39 -9.18 -19.28
N MET A 85 -15.58 -8.37 -18.61
CA MET A 85 -15.02 -7.15 -19.17
C MET A 85 -13.74 -7.39 -19.99
N VAL A 86 -13.54 -6.59 -21.03
CA VAL A 86 -12.30 -6.58 -21.81
C VAL A 86 -11.19 -5.94 -20.97
N ALA A 87 -9.97 -6.49 -21.06
CA ALA A 87 -8.80 -6.04 -20.31
C ALA A 87 -9.03 -5.94 -18.80
N ARG A 88 -9.85 -6.84 -18.26
CA ARG A 88 -10.31 -6.87 -16.86
C ARG A 88 -9.18 -6.82 -15.83
N GLU A 89 -7.97 -7.26 -16.18
CA GLU A 89 -6.80 -7.25 -15.31
C GLU A 89 -6.10 -5.87 -15.24
N LYS A 90 -6.45 -4.95 -16.15
CA LYS A 90 -5.81 -3.62 -16.28
C LYS A 90 -6.73 -2.46 -15.90
N ARG A 91 -7.95 -2.76 -15.43
CA ARG A 91 -8.96 -1.74 -15.18
C ARG A 91 -8.50 -0.66 -14.22
N LEU A 92 -7.86 -1.05 -13.12
CA LEU A 92 -7.32 -0.08 -12.17
C LEU A 92 -6.18 0.73 -12.78
N LYS A 93 -5.25 0.09 -13.50
CA LYS A 93 -4.16 0.80 -14.16
C LYS A 93 -4.65 1.86 -15.14
N ASP A 94 -5.66 1.51 -15.94
CA ASP A 94 -6.23 2.42 -16.94
C ASP A 94 -7.06 3.54 -16.29
N ALA A 95 -7.56 3.33 -15.06
CA ALA A 95 -8.35 4.30 -14.30
C ALA A 95 -7.50 5.26 -13.44
N LEU A 96 -6.27 4.89 -13.10
CA LEU A 96 -5.33 5.78 -12.42
C LEU A 96 -4.75 6.76 -13.45
N ASP A 97 -5.32 7.97 -13.50
CA ASP A 97 -4.92 9.04 -14.43
C ASP A 97 -3.66 9.74 -13.92
N ASP A 98 -2.52 9.47 -14.56
CA ASP A 98 -1.22 10.06 -14.19
C ASP A 98 -1.26 11.59 -14.23
N SER A 99 -2.01 12.20 -15.18
CA SER A 99 -2.10 13.65 -15.29
C SER A 99 -2.82 14.28 -14.10
N TYR A 100 -3.86 13.62 -13.61
CA TYR A 100 -4.59 14.06 -12.43
C TYR A 100 -3.80 13.83 -11.14
N LEU A 101 -3.07 12.71 -11.04
CA LEU A 101 -2.15 12.45 -9.93
C LEU A 101 -1.03 13.51 -9.84
N ASP A 102 -0.48 13.91 -10.99
CA ASP A 102 0.51 14.98 -11.08
C ASP A 102 -0.05 16.34 -10.68
N GLU A 103 -1.30 16.66 -11.07
CA GLU A 103 -1.99 17.89 -10.67
C GLU A 103 -2.16 17.97 -9.15
N LEU A 104 -2.54 16.86 -8.51
CA LEU A 104 -2.65 16.76 -7.06
C LEU A 104 -1.28 16.72 -6.36
N GLY A 105 -0.20 16.53 -7.13
CA GLY A 105 1.16 16.40 -6.63
C GLY A 105 1.38 15.14 -5.80
N ILE A 106 0.71 14.05 -6.15
CA ILE A 106 0.82 12.76 -5.45
C ILE A 106 2.25 12.23 -5.58
N ASP A 107 2.88 11.93 -4.46
CA ASP A 107 4.22 11.36 -4.38
C ASP A 107 4.17 9.82 -4.31
N PHE A 108 3.12 9.24 -3.68
CA PHE A 108 2.92 7.80 -3.53
C PHE A 108 1.45 7.41 -3.70
N VAL A 109 1.23 6.31 -4.39
CA VAL A 109 -0.07 5.62 -4.44
C VAL A 109 0.07 4.28 -3.71
N PHE A 110 -0.70 4.08 -2.64
CA PHE A 110 -0.83 2.80 -1.95
C PHE A 110 -2.13 2.14 -2.35
N ILE A 111 -2.07 0.88 -2.77
CA ILE A 111 -3.25 0.09 -3.11
C ILE A 111 -3.42 -0.97 -2.04
N ASP A 112 -4.44 -0.83 -1.19
CA ASP A 112 -4.77 -1.80 -0.13
C ASP A 112 -5.59 -2.93 -0.73
N CYS A 113 -5.12 -4.16 -0.57
CA CYS A 113 -5.65 -5.33 -1.25
C CYS A 113 -6.34 -6.29 -0.28
N PRO A 114 -7.42 -6.98 -0.70
CA PRO A 114 -7.98 -8.07 0.08
C PRO A 114 -6.97 -9.22 0.23
N PRO A 115 -7.10 -10.08 1.25
CA PRO A 115 -6.18 -11.19 1.48
C PRO A 115 -6.28 -12.31 0.42
N SER A 116 -7.27 -12.24 -0.47
CA SER A 116 -7.47 -13.20 -1.57
C SER A 116 -6.64 -12.83 -2.80
N LEU A 117 -6.25 -13.82 -3.59
CA LEU A 117 -5.57 -13.64 -4.89
C LEU A 117 -6.59 -13.65 -6.05
N GLY A 118 -7.63 -12.82 -5.92
CA GLY A 118 -8.68 -12.62 -6.93
C GLY A 118 -8.35 -11.53 -7.95
N LEU A 119 -9.33 -11.17 -8.79
CA LEU A 119 -9.17 -10.13 -9.82
C LEU A 119 -8.84 -8.76 -9.25
N LEU A 120 -9.31 -8.44 -8.05
CA LEU A 120 -8.96 -7.18 -7.37
C LEU A 120 -7.46 -7.09 -7.09
N THR A 121 -6.88 -8.13 -6.49
CA THR A 121 -5.44 -8.19 -6.22
C THR A 121 -4.61 -8.23 -7.51
N ILE A 122 -5.08 -8.90 -8.56
CA ILE A 122 -4.44 -8.88 -9.88
C ILE A 122 -4.44 -7.46 -10.46
N ASN A 123 -5.56 -6.72 -10.38
CA ASN A 123 -5.63 -5.32 -10.81
C ASN A 123 -4.64 -4.43 -10.06
N ALA A 124 -4.52 -4.61 -8.75
CA ALA A 124 -3.54 -3.90 -7.94
C ALA A 124 -2.11 -4.17 -8.42
N MET A 125 -1.74 -5.44 -8.59
CA MET A 125 -0.40 -5.84 -9.05
C MET A 125 -0.08 -5.38 -10.48
N VAL A 126 -1.09 -5.26 -11.34
CA VAL A 126 -0.91 -4.75 -12.71
C VAL A 126 -0.73 -3.24 -12.72
N ALA A 127 -1.36 -2.52 -11.79
CA ALA A 127 -1.25 -1.07 -11.67
C ALA A 127 0.02 -0.63 -10.92
N ALA A 128 0.53 -1.44 -10.00
CA ALA A 128 1.65 -1.09 -9.12
C ALA A 128 3.03 -1.35 -9.77
N ASP A 129 4.04 -0.62 -9.32
CA ASP A 129 5.45 -0.88 -9.65
C ASP A 129 6.12 -1.75 -8.58
N GLU A 130 5.74 -1.56 -7.33
CA GLU A 130 6.37 -2.19 -6.18
C GLU A 130 5.34 -2.87 -5.26
N ILE A 131 5.76 -3.97 -4.63
CA ILE A 131 4.98 -4.63 -3.58
C ILE A 131 5.65 -4.39 -2.23
N LEU A 132 4.89 -3.84 -1.29
CA LEU A 132 5.18 -3.84 0.13
C LEU A 132 4.41 -4.98 0.77
N LEU A 133 5.13 -5.95 1.35
CA LEU A 133 4.54 -7.15 1.95
C LEU A 133 4.62 -7.07 3.48
N PRO A 134 3.51 -6.86 4.20
CA PRO A 134 3.49 -7.01 5.64
C PRO A 134 3.48 -8.50 6.02
N ILE A 135 4.41 -8.89 6.90
CA ILE A 135 4.50 -10.26 7.43
C ILE A 135 4.31 -10.21 8.94
N GLN A 136 3.33 -10.96 9.45
CA GLN A 136 3.15 -11.11 10.89
C GLN A 136 4.21 -12.05 11.45
N CYS A 137 4.81 -11.70 12.61
CA CYS A 137 5.82 -12.53 13.28
C CYS A 137 5.17 -13.69 14.05
N GLU A 138 4.46 -14.56 13.32
CA GLU A 138 3.72 -15.72 13.83
C GLU A 138 4.12 -17.00 13.08
N TYR A 139 3.74 -18.18 13.62
CA TYR A 139 4.22 -19.49 13.15
C TYR A 139 4.04 -19.76 11.65
N TYR A 140 2.93 -19.30 11.07
CA TYR A 140 2.64 -19.53 9.64
C TYR A 140 3.11 -18.40 8.72
N ALA A 141 3.99 -17.52 9.19
CA ALA A 141 4.42 -16.32 8.49
C ALA A 141 4.91 -16.56 7.06
N LEU A 142 5.64 -17.64 6.83
CA LEU A 142 6.26 -17.95 5.52
C LEU A 142 5.43 -18.90 4.64
N GLU A 143 4.39 -19.55 5.18
CA GLU A 143 3.65 -20.58 4.45
C GLU A 143 2.94 -20.03 3.19
N GLY A 144 2.37 -18.83 3.29
CA GLY A 144 1.70 -18.18 2.15
C GLY A 144 2.62 -17.42 1.20
N VAL A 145 3.84 -17.10 1.64
CA VAL A 145 4.75 -16.24 0.86
C VAL A 145 5.20 -16.89 -0.43
N GLY A 146 5.46 -18.20 -0.42
CA GLY A 146 5.85 -18.94 -1.62
C GLY A 146 4.81 -18.87 -2.73
N GLN A 147 3.52 -19.00 -2.41
CA GLN A 147 2.44 -18.89 -3.37
C GLN A 147 2.31 -17.45 -3.89
N LEU A 148 2.45 -16.45 -3.02
CA LEU A 148 2.46 -15.04 -3.42
C LEU A 148 3.60 -14.74 -4.40
N LEU A 149 4.83 -15.19 -4.13
CA LEU A 149 5.98 -15.01 -5.03
C LEU A 149 5.76 -15.65 -6.39
N ASN A 150 5.16 -16.84 -6.45
CA ASN A 150 4.79 -17.47 -7.71
C ASN A 150 3.79 -16.61 -8.51
N ASN A 151 2.80 -16.01 -7.86
CA ASN A 151 1.83 -15.14 -8.52
C ASN A 151 2.48 -13.83 -8.98
N ILE A 152 3.35 -13.23 -8.19
CA ILE A 152 4.15 -12.06 -8.60
C ILE A 152 4.92 -12.38 -9.88
N ASN A 153 5.61 -13.51 -9.93
CA ASN A 153 6.35 -13.96 -11.12
C ASN A 153 5.46 -14.12 -12.35
N LEU A 154 4.25 -14.67 -12.20
CA LEU A 154 3.29 -14.78 -13.30
C LEU A 154 2.82 -13.41 -13.80
N ILE A 155 2.53 -12.49 -12.90
CA ILE A 155 2.15 -11.11 -13.25
C ILE A 155 3.30 -10.41 -13.96
N GLN A 156 4.55 -10.52 -13.45
CA GLN A 156 5.72 -9.96 -14.11
C GLN A 156 5.92 -10.47 -15.54
N MET A 157 5.77 -11.78 -15.75
CA MET A 157 5.97 -12.36 -17.06
C MET A 157 4.92 -11.95 -18.09
N HIS A 158 3.67 -11.75 -17.70
CA HIS A 158 2.57 -11.65 -18.63
C HIS A 158 1.85 -10.30 -18.64
N LEU A 159 1.83 -9.56 -17.54
CA LEU A 159 0.98 -8.39 -17.37
C LEU A 159 1.75 -7.11 -16.99
N ASN A 160 2.72 -7.20 -16.07
CA ASN A 160 3.45 -6.04 -15.58
C ASN A 160 4.92 -6.38 -15.31
N LYS A 161 5.79 -6.14 -16.26
CA LYS A 161 7.22 -6.47 -16.19
C LYS A 161 8.00 -5.70 -15.13
N ASN A 162 7.48 -4.56 -14.70
CA ASN A 162 8.15 -3.68 -13.74
C ASN A 162 7.86 -4.07 -12.29
N LEU A 163 6.76 -4.80 -12.06
CA LEU A 163 6.34 -5.20 -10.72
C LEU A 163 7.44 -6.00 -10.02
N HIS A 164 7.77 -5.63 -8.80
CA HIS A 164 8.72 -6.40 -7.97
C HIS A 164 8.41 -6.28 -6.48
N LEU A 165 8.78 -7.31 -5.72
CA LEU A 165 8.75 -7.26 -4.25
C LEU A 165 9.92 -6.39 -3.79
N SER A 166 9.64 -5.19 -3.33
CA SER A 166 10.65 -4.20 -2.94
C SER A 166 10.86 -4.10 -1.45
N THR A 167 9.82 -4.39 -0.67
CA THR A 167 9.81 -4.10 0.75
C THR A 167 9.02 -5.15 1.53
N ILE A 168 9.60 -5.64 2.62
CA ILE A 168 8.93 -6.48 3.60
C ILE A 168 8.91 -5.75 4.94
N LEU A 169 7.72 -5.60 5.52
CA LEU A 169 7.51 -5.01 6.84
C LEU A 169 7.08 -6.08 7.84
N LEU A 170 7.93 -6.35 8.83
CA LEU A 170 7.59 -7.25 9.92
C LEU A 170 6.59 -6.56 10.88
N THR A 171 5.48 -7.23 11.16
CA THR A 171 4.39 -6.71 11.97
C THR A 171 3.99 -7.66 13.09
N MET A 172 3.15 -7.19 14.01
CA MET A 172 2.61 -7.97 15.13
C MET A 172 3.70 -8.64 15.99
N PHE A 173 4.87 -8.02 16.04
CA PHE A 173 6.03 -8.54 16.79
C PHE A 173 5.76 -8.49 18.30
N ASP A 174 5.86 -9.64 18.96
CA ASP A 174 5.79 -9.74 20.43
C ASP A 174 7.18 -10.13 20.98
N GLY A 175 7.93 -9.13 21.44
CA GLY A 175 9.28 -9.31 21.98
C GLY A 175 9.37 -10.16 23.27
N ARG A 176 8.23 -10.60 23.81
CA ARG A 176 8.20 -11.54 24.93
C ARG A 176 8.32 -12.99 24.49
N THR A 177 8.22 -13.26 23.20
CA THR A 177 8.21 -14.62 22.63
C THR A 177 9.45 -14.87 21.80
N LYS A 178 10.11 -16.03 22.03
CA LYS A 178 11.23 -16.50 21.19
C LYS A 178 10.78 -16.78 19.75
N LEU A 179 9.51 -17.11 19.55
CA LEU A 179 8.95 -17.40 18.24
C LEU A 179 9.03 -16.16 17.33
N ALA A 180 8.64 -14.98 17.83
CA ALA A 180 8.68 -13.74 17.06
C ALA A 180 10.12 -13.42 16.60
N ASP A 181 11.12 -13.60 17.48
CA ASP A 181 12.53 -13.41 17.13
C ASP A 181 13.00 -14.43 16.07
N GLN A 182 12.60 -15.69 16.19
CA GLN A 182 12.94 -16.74 15.23
C GLN A 182 12.37 -16.42 13.85
N VAL A 183 11.09 -16.08 13.77
CA VAL A 183 10.41 -15.72 12.51
C VAL A 183 11.07 -14.49 11.89
N ALA A 184 11.32 -13.43 12.67
CA ALA A 184 11.96 -12.22 12.17
C ALA A 184 13.36 -12.50 11.58
N ASN A 185 14.16 -13.33 12.25
CA ASN A 185 15.47 -13.72 11.77
C ASN A 185 15.40 -14.61 10.52
N GLU A 186 14.44 -15.52 10.44
CA GLU A 186 14.24 -16.39 9.27
C GLU A 186 13.85 -15.57 8.04
N VAL A 187 12.90 -14.62 8.18
CA VAL A 187 12.50 -13.69 7.11
C VAL A 187 13.70 -12.85 6.65
N ARG A 188 14.48 -12.28 7.58
CA ARG A 188 15.68 -11.50 7.23
C ARG A 188 16.75 -12.34 6.53
N ASN A 189 16.99 -13.57 6.97
CA ASN A 189 17.95 -14.46 6.34
C ASN A 189 17.54 -14.87 4.93
N HIS A 190 16.22 -14.99 4.67
CA HIS A 190 15.71 -15.40 3.37
C HIS A 190 15.62 -14.24 2.37
N PHE A 191 15.17 -13.06 2.82
CA PHE A 191 14.87 -11.94 1.94
C PHE A 191 15.92 -10.81 1.98
N GLY A 192 16.82 -10.82 2.95
CA GLY A 192 17.94 -9.86 3.02
C GLY A 192 17.47 -8.41 3.14
N ASP A 193 18.06 -7.57 2.30
CA ASP A 193 17.97 -6.09 2.39
C ASP A 193 16.59 -5.52 2.09
N ILE A 194 15.67 -6.29 1.48
CA ILE A 194 14.30 -5.82 1.25
C ILE A 194 13.44 -5.83 2.53
N VAL A 195 13.90 -6.50 3.59
CA VAL A 195 13.22 -6.46 4.89
C VAL A 195 13.58 -5.15 5.59
N LEU A 196 12.58 -4.41 6.07
CA LEU A 196 12.83 -3.20 6.85
C LEU A 196 13.54 -3.54 8.16
N GLU A 197 14.42 -2.64 8.60
CA GLU A 197 15.02 -2.74 9.93
C GLU A 197 13.95 -2.50 11.01
N THR A 198 13.04 -1.58 10.72
CA THR A 198 11.90 -1.26 11.58
C THR A 198 10.93 -2.43 11.65
N ILE A 199 10.52 -2.80 12.87
CA ILE A 199 9.53 -3.85 13.14
C ILE A 199 8.34 -3.23 13.88
N ILE A 200 7.12 -3.48 13.40
CA ILE A 200 5.91 -3.00 14.06
C ILE A 200 5.52 -3.94 15.20
N PRO A 201 5.51 -3.48 16.45
CA PRO A 201 5.14 -4.33 17.59
C PRO A 201 3.64 -4.61 17.60
N ARG A 202 3.24 -5.73 18.24
CA ARG A 202 1.85 -5.97 18.59
C ARG A 202 1.37 -4.85 19.52
N SER A 203 0.31 -4.16 19.14
CA SER A 203 -0.18 -3.00 19.86
C SER A 203 -1.71 -2.96 19.85
N VAL A 204 -2.30 -2.90 21.02
CA VAL A 204 -3.76 -2.73 21.20
C VAL A 204 -4.21 -1.40 20.59
N LYS A 205 -3.40 -0.34 20.71
CA LYS A 205 -3.71 0.99 20.17
C LYS A 205 -3.83 1.01 18.65
N VAL A 206 -3.00 0.22 17.96
CA VAL A 206 -3.11 0.05 16.50
C VAL A 206 -4.43 -0.63 16.12
N SER A 207 -4.87 -1.61 16.90
CA SER A 207 -6.12 -2.34 16.64
C SER A 207 -7.37 -1.54 17.02
N GLU A 208 -7.28 -0.65 18.00
CA GLU A 208 -8.41 0.19 18.46
C GLU A 208 -8.68 1.38 17.54
N ALA A 209 -7.63 2.00 17.01
CA ALA A 209 -7.71 3.26 16.26
C ALA A 209 -8.75 3.25 15.10
N PRO A 210 -8.83 2.20 14.24
CA PRO A 210 -9.82 2.15 13.16
C PRO A 210 -11.27 2.20 13.66
N GLY A 211 -11.56 1.65 14.85
CA GLY A 211 -12.88 1.70 15.47
C GLY A 211 -13.35 3.13 15.81
N PHE A 212 -12.44 4.10 15.79
CA PHE A 212 -12.70 5.53 15.98
C PHE A 212 -12.58 6.33 14.67
N GLY A 213 -12.43 5.66 13.52
CA GLY A 213 -12.20 6.32 12.23
C GLY A 213 -10.88 7.08 12.19
N GLN A 214 -9.86 6.60 12.87
CA GLN A 214 -8.56 7.26 13.03
C GLN A 214 -7.40 6.30 12.73
N THR A 215 -6.30 6.86 12.27
CA THR A 215 -5.02 6.16 12.29
C THR A 215 -4.44 6.11 13.71
N VAL A 216 -3.56 5.17 14.00
CA VAL A 216 -2.88 5.12 15.30
C VAL A 216 -2.07 6.40 15.60
N ILE A 217 -1.60 7.08 14.56
CA ILE A 217 -0.84 8.33 14.68
C ILE A 217 -1.74 9.46 15.19
N GLN A 218 -3.02 9.49 14.81
CA GLN A 218 -4.00 10.45 15.30
C GLN A 218 -4.54 10.03 16.67
N PHE A 219 -4.84 8.73 16.85
CA PHE A 219 -5.48 8.18 18.03
C PHE A 219 -4.59 8.23 19.26
N ASP A 220 -3.32 7.81 19.12
CA ASP A 220 -2.33 7.84 20.21
C ASP A 220 -0.92 8.09 19.65
N PRO A 221 -0.58 9.35 19.32
CA PRO A 221 0.71 9.70 18.70
C PRO A 221 1.92 9.40 19.59
N GLY A 222 1.70 9.26 20.91
CA GLY A 222 2.74 8.92 21.90
C GLY A 222 3.04 7.42 21.99
N SER A 223 2.16 6.56 21.46
CA SER A 223 2.28 5.11 21.54
C SER A 223 3.49 4.58 20.76
N THR A 224 4.01 3.43 21.19
CA THR A 224 5.07 2.73 20.46
C THR A 224 4.63 2.38 19.05
N GLY A 225 3.37 1.95 18.86
CA GLY A 225 2.82 1.65 17.53
C GLY A 225 2.90 2.85 16.58
N ALA A 226 2.42 4.03 17.01
CA ALA A 226 2.48 5.24 16.20
C ALA A 226 3.92 5.62 15.82
N LYS A 227 4.84 5.57 16.78
CA LYS A 227 6.26 5.91 16.54
C LYS A 227 6.92 4.96 15.55
N THR A 228 6.69 3.64 15.69
CA THR A 228 7.29 2.66 14.79
C THR A 228 6.70 2.72 13.38
N TYR A 229 5.42 3.03 13.20
CA TYR A 229 4.86 3.29 11.86
C TYR A 229 5.49 4.52 11.21
N LEU A 230 5.75 5.60 11.97
CA LEU A 230 6.47 6.77 11.45
C LEU A 230 7.93 6.44 11.09
N GLU A 231 8.59 5.60 11.86
CA GLU A 231 9.94 5.11 11.56
C GLU A 231 9.97 4.26 10.28
N ALA A 232 9.01 3.32 10.13
CA ALA A 232 8.86 2.53 8.92
C ALA A 232 8.62 3.40 7.68
N ALA A 233 7.73 4.40 7.77
CA ALA A 233 7.47 5.33 6.69
C ALA A 233 8.74 6.12 6.28
N ARG A 234 9.53 6.59 7.25
CA ARG A 234 10.81 7.25 6.98
C ARG A 234 11.81 6.33 6.30
N GLU A 235 11.89 5.07 6.74
CA GLU A 235 12.77 4.08 6.13
C GLU A 235 12.38 3.81 4.68
N ILE A 236 11.08 3.69 4.36
CA ILE A 236 10.57 3.52 2.99
C ILE A 236 10.97 4.71 2.12
N ILE A 237 10.73 5.95 2.58
CA ILE A 237 11.09 7.16 1.83
C ILE A 237 12.59 7.24 1.56
N LEU A 238 13.44 6.90 2.54
CA LEU A 238 14.88 6.91 2.37
C LEU A 238 15.37 5.85 1.38
N ARG A 239 14.69 4.71 1.30
CA ARG A 239 15.00 3.63 0.35
C ARG A 239 14.60 4.02 -1.08
N SER A 240 13.43 4.65 -1.28
CA SER A 240 13.00 5.11 -2.62
C SER A 240 13.94 6.19 -3.16
N THR A 241 14.33 7.18 -2.37
CA THR A 241 15.27 8.24 -2.78
C THR A 241 16.66 7.71 -3.18
N LYS A 242 17.14 6.64 -2.56
CA LYS A 242 18.43 6.02 -2.94
C LYS A 242 18.36 5.29 -4.27
N LYS A 243 17.23 4.66 -4.58
CA LYS A 243 17.01 3.99 -5.88
C LYS A 243 17.04 4.99 -7.03
N ASP A 244 16.34 6.13 -6.88
CA ASP A 244 16.29 7.17 -7.91
C ASP A 244 17.68 7.73 -8.23
N GLN A 245 18.50 7.94 -7.21
CA GLN A 245 19.90 8.41 -7.38
C GLN A 245 20.80 7.35 -8.05
N GLY A 246 20.58 6.07 -7.76
CA GLY A 246 21.32 4.95 -8.38
C GLY A 246 20.98 4.77 -9.86
N SER A 247 19.71 4.93 -10.23
CA SER A 247 19.24 4.83 -11.62
C SER A 247 19.77 5.98 -12.49
N GLN A 248 19.77 7.21 -11.99
CA GLN A 248 20.31 8.37 -12.71
C GLN A 248 21.83 8.29 -12.91
N ALA A 249 22.57 7.69 -11.98
CA ALA A 249 24.01 7.48 -12.10
C ALA A 249 24.37 6.39 -13.14
N SER A 250 23.48 5.43 -13.39
CA SER A 250 23.69 4.37 -14.39
C SER A 250 23.32 4.79 -15.82
N GLU A 251 22.41 5.75 -15.99
CA GLU A 251 22.04 6.31 -17.29
C GLU A 251 23.02 7.40 -17.78
N ALA A 252 23.85 7.94 -16.89
CA ALA A 252 24.85 8.97 -17.20
C ALA A 252 26.24 8.42 -17.59
N ASN A 253 26.46 7.10 -17.61
CA ASN A 253 27.66 6.40 -18.04
C ASN A 253 27.41 5.58 -19.29
#